data_3edf966d8ca1d1613f1d7abbdb355c44
#
_entry.id   3edf966d8ca1d1613f1d7abbdb355c44
#
_cell.length_a   1.000
_cell.length_b   1.000
_cell.length_c   1.000
_cell.angle_alpha   90.00
_cell.angle_beta   90.00
_cell.angle_gamma   90.00
#
_symmetry.space_group_name_H-M   'P 1'
#
loop_
_entity.id
_entity.type
_entity.pdbx_description
1 polymer ?
#
loop_
_entity_poly.entity_id
_entity_poly.type
_entity_poly.pdbx_seq_one_letter_code
_entity_poly.pdbx_strand_id
1 'polypeptide(L)'
;MAISHIGGLLDAMTGLRQTVGNGGSPMRYGRLADLVRLALKMQGRADGLSLDDIGETFEVSRRTAERMRDAIRDTFPQTEELSEPGGRKRWRLPPGTTGRLADPTVEDIAVLHRGAELARQSGDKATADHLDTLSDRLRARMPGPKRTKLEPDIAAILEADGVALRPGPREGIPTETLNILRQAILAGVWIEVDHRARATGLLSRNARLGPMAMLLGEGRQYLVAYSEWAKDVRLFALAGFERIALTEDTFERSTEFDLSAWMQRSFGIWQEDIYDVVWRFTPEAAPEARLYLFHSTQELTDEPDGSLTVKFRAGGLREMCWHLLRWGDQVKIISPAALRDAMVDHLNKVQKAYS
;
A
#
# COMPACT_ATOMS: atom_id res chain seq x y z
N MET A 1 26.13 -29.12 -9.64
CA MET A 1 25.78 -29.09 -8.20
C MET A 1 24.35 -28.59 -7.87
N ALA A 2 23.67 -27.84 -8.75
CA ALA A 2 22.32 -27.30 -8.47
C ALA A 2 21.15 -28.29 -8.61
N ILE A 3 21.33 -29.40 -9.30
CA ILE A 3 20.27 -30.43 -9.50
C ILE A 3 20.08 -31.31 -8.25
N SER A 4 21.10 -31.44 -7.40
CA SER A 4 21.05 -32.23 -6.18
C SER A 4 20.15 -31.60 -5.08
N HIS A 5 20.00 -30.27 -5.06
CA HIS A 5 19.20 -29.56 -4.04
C HIS A 5 17.68 -29.59 -4.32
N ILE A 6 17.29 -29.72 -5.58
CA ILE A 6 15.88 -29.90 -5.96
C ILE A 6 15.41 -31.33 -5.59
N GLY A 7 16.32 -32.30 -5.66
CA GLY A 7 16.06 -33.67 -5.19
C GLY A 7 15.70 -33.75 -3.71
N GLY A 8 16.41 -32.99 -2.86
CA GLY A 8 16.12 -32.94 -1.41
C GLY A 8 14.74 -32.33 -1.07
N LEU A 9 14.27 -31.36 -1.83
CA LEU A 9 12.91 -30.82 -1.68
C LEU A 9 11.85 -31.86 -2.06
N LEU A 10 12.11 -32.63 -3.10
CA LEU A 10 11.25 -33.75 -3.55
C LEU A 10 11.27 -34.93 -2.57
N ASP A 11 12.42 -35.26 -1.98
CA ASP A 11 12.56 -36.34 -1.00
C ASP A 11 11.95 -35.99 0.37
N ALA A 12 12.09 -34.75 0.85
CA ALA A 12 11.38 -34.26 2.04
C ALA A 12 9.85 -34.29 1.86
N MET A 13 9.37 -34.16 0.61
CA MET A 13 7.95 -34.31 0.26
C MET A 13 7.51 -35.80 0.23
N THR A 14 8.42 -36.75 -0.03
CA THR A 14 8.10 -38.18 -0.07
C THR A 14 7.89 -38.74 1.34
N GLY A 15 8.62 -38.24 2.34
CA GLY A 15 8.40 -38.53 3.76
C GLY A 15 7.03 -38.08 4.30
N LEU A 16 6.37 -37.15 3.65
CA LEU A 16 5.00 -36.67 3.95
C LEU A 16 3.90 -37.57 3.31
N ARG A 17 4.28 -38.57 2.51
CA ARG A 17 3.32 -39.43 1.80
C ARG A 17 2.60 -40.46 2.68
N GLN A 18 3.02 -40.70 3.91
CA GLN A 18 2.48 -41.82 4.70
C GLN A 18 1.28 -41.48 5.60
N THR A 19 0.72 -40.28 5.59
CA THR A 19 -0.38 -39.93 6.53
C THR A 19 -1.60 -39.26 5.94
N VAL A 20 -1.83 -39.24 4.60
CA VAL A 20 -3.08 -38.66 4.08
C VAL A 20 -3.66 -39.50 2.97
N GLY A 21 -4.84 -40.03 3.25
CA GLY A 21 -5.68 -40.76 2.31
C GLY A 21 -6.17 -39.94 1.12
N ASN A 22 -6.52 -40.62 0.04
CA ASN A 22 -7.00 -40.17 -1.25
C ASN A 22 -7.91 -38.92 -1.25
N GLY A 23 -7.47 -37.87 -1.92
CA GLY A 23 -8.27 -36.66 -2.23
C GLY A 23 -7.40 -35.56 -2.84
N GLY A 24 -7.43 -35.43 -4.14
CA GLY A 24 -6.96 -34.51 -5.17
C GLY A 24 -6.29 -33.17 -4.85
N SER A 25 -5.22 -32.97 -5.34
CA SER A 25 -4.36 -32.10 -6.17
C SER A 25 -4.14 -30.59 -5.93
N PRO A 26 -5.00 -29.63 -5.58
CA PRO A 26 -4.61 -28.20 -5.51
C PRO A 26 -3.77 -27.84 -4.27
N MET A 27 -3.94 -28.52 -3.14
CA MET A 27 -3.26 -28.20 -1.89
C MET A 27 -1.75 -28.51 -1.83
N ARG A 28 -1.24 -29.38 -2.69
CA ARG A 28 0.19 -29.77 -2.69
C ARG A 28 1.09 -28.70 -3.29
N TYR A 29 0.66 -28.07 -4.38
CA TYR A 29 1.43 -27.00 -5.04
C TYR A 29 1.42 -25.70 -4.25
N GLY A 30 0.34 -25.37 -3.55
CA GLY A 30 0.29 -24.23 -2.64
C GLY A 30 1.33 -24.31 -1.53
N ARG A 31 1.50 -25.46 -0.89
CA ARG A 31 2.50 -25.65 0.17
C ARG A 31 3.95 -25.53 -0.30
N LEU A 32 4.24 -25.99 -1.53
CA LEU A 32 5.58 -25.80 -2.11
C LEU A 32 5.85 -24.32 -2.38
N ALA A 33 4.89 -23.60 -2.93
CA ALA A 33 4.98 -22.17 -3.15
C ALA A 33 5.21 -21.41 -1.82
N ASP A 34 4.53 -21.81 -0.75
CA ASP A 34 4.71 -21.21 0.58
C ASP A 34 6.10 -21.46 1.16
N LEU A 35 6.68 -22.66 0.96
CA LEU A 35 8.06 -22.94 1.38
C LEU A 35 9.09 -22.13 0.58
N VAL A 36 8.89 -21.96 -0.72
CA VAL A 36 9.74 -21.08 -1.54
C VAL A 36 9.63 -19.62 -1.07
N ARG A 37 8.42 -19.12 -0.83
CA ARG A 37 8.21 -17.78 -0.28
C ARG A 37 8.86 -17.60 1.09
N LEU A 38 8.76 -18.62 1.96
CA LEU A 38 9.40 -18.59 3.27
C LEU A 38 10.91 -18.48 3.13
N ALA A 39 11.55 -19.30 2.27
CA ALA A 39 12.98 -19.22 2.03
C ALA A 39 13.42 -17.84 1.55
N LEU A 40 12.68 -17.23 0.59
CA LEU A 40 12.96 -15.89 0.10
C LEU A 40 12.81 -14.83 1.20
N LYS A 41 11.75 -14.91 2.03
CA LYS A 41 11.53 -14.00 3.15
C LYS A 41 12.61 -14.12 4.23
N MET A 42 13.03 -15.35 4.55
CA MET A 42 14.12 -15.60 5.51
C MET A 42 15.46 -15.06 5.00
N GLN A 43 15.71 -15.09 3.70
CA GLN A 43 16.91 -14.49 3.11
C GLN A 43 16.82 -12.97 3.01
N GLY A 44 15.63 -12.42 2.78
CA GLY A 44 15.41 -10.98 2.63
C GLY A 44 15.43 -10.19 3.94
N ARG A 45 15.41 -10.85 5.11
CA ARG A 45 15.38 -10.19 6.42
C ARG A 45 16.67 -10.41 7.19
N ALA A 46 17.38 -9.33 7.47
CA ALA A 46 18.64 -9.37 8.23
C ALA A 46 18.43 -9.87 9.67
N ASP A 47 17.28 -9.52 10.28
CA ASP A 47 16.85 -9.95 11.61
C ASP A 47 16.23 -11.35 11.65
N GLY A 48 16.01 -11.98 10.49
CA GLY A 48 15.37 -13.28 10.36
C GLY A 48 13.86 -13.26 10.65
N LEU A 49 13.24 -14.44 10.72
CA LEU A 49 11.82 -14.63 11.05
C LEU A 49 11.66 -15.50 12.29
N SER A 50 10.79 -15.10 13.21
CA SER A 50 10.33 -15.93 14.33
C SER A 50 9.22 -16.90 13.88
N LEU A 51 8.83 -17.84 14.75
CA LEU A 51 7.68 -18.72 14.48
C LEU A 51 6.36 -17.93 14.41
N ASP A 52 6.26 -16.87 15.18
CA ASP A 52 5.08 -15.99 15.18
C ASP A 52 4.99 -15.24 13.85
N ASP A 53 6.12 -14.65 13.37
CA ASP A 53 6.19 -14.02 12.05
C ASP A 53 5.80 -14.98 10.91
N ILE A 54 6.23 -16.24 10.98
CA ILE A 54 5.86 -17.27 10.00
C ILE A 54 4.37 -17.58 10.10
N GLY A 55 3.86 -17.75 11.33
CA GLY A 55 2.44 -18.02 11.58
C GLY A 55 1.53 -16.93 10.99
N GLU A 56 1.85 -15.68 11.26
CA GLU A 56 1.11 -14.51 10.76
C GLU A 56 1.23 -14.37 9.23
N THR A 57 2.46 -14.48 8.69
CA THR A 57 2.69 -14.30 7.24
C THR A 57 1.95 -15.31 6.37
N PHE A 58 1.83 -16.53 6.83
CA PHE A 58 1.25 -17.64 6.05
C PHE A 58 -0.11 -18.10 6.59
N GLU A 59 -0.65 -17.37 7.58
CA GLU A 59 -1.94 -17.67 8.22
C GLU A 59 -2.02 -19.13 8.70
N VAL A 60 -0.94 -19.61 9.34
CA VAL A 60 -0.81 -21.00 9.77
C VAL A 60 -0.64 -21.14 11.28
N SER A 61 -1.03 -22.28 11.83
CA SER A 61 -0.80 -22.60 13.23
C SER A 61 0.71 -22.66 13.56
N ARG A 62 1.06 -22.41 14.83
CA ARG A 62 2.43 -22.49 15.32
C ARG A 62 3.10 -23.83 14.98
N ARG A 63 2.37 -24.95 15.11
CA ARG A 63 2.87 -26.29 14.75
C ARG A 63 3.19 -26.40 13.25
N THR A 64 2.40 -25.74 12.39
CA THR A 64 2.68 -25.70 10.95
C THR A 64 3.88 -24.81 10.66
N ALA A 65 4.00 -23.65 11.32
CA ALA A 65 5.15 -22.77 11.21
C ALA A 65 6.46 -23.47 11.63
N GLU A 66 6.44 -24.28 12.70
CA GLU A 66 7.58 -25.13 13.12
C GLU A 66 7.97 -26.11 12.01
N ARG A 67 7.01 -26.81 11.44
CA ARG A 67 7.26 -27.76 10.34
C ARG A 67 7.80 -27.09 9.09
N MET A 68 7.30 -25.89 8.76
CA MET A 68 7.81 -25.10 7.63
C MET A 68 9.25 -24.65 7.88
N ARG A 69 9.57 -24.15 9.07
CA ARG A 69 10.93 -23.79 9.48
C ARG A 69 11.86 -25.01 9.39
N ASP A 70 11.45 -26.15 9.90
CA ASP A 70 12.26 -27.37 9.89
C ASP A 70 12.52 -27.85 8.46
N ALA A 71 11.52 -27.82 7.59
CA ALA A 71 11.69 -28.13 6.17
C ALA A 71 12.70 -27.18 5.48
N ILE A 72 12.71 -25.89 5.84
CA ILE A 72 13.73 -24.95 5.35
C ILE A 72 15.11 -25.33 5.88
N ARG A 73 15.26 -25.63 7.16
CA ARG A 73 16.55 -26.01 7.76
C ARG A 73 17.10 -27.31 7.15
N ASP A 74 16.25 -28.29 6.89
CA ASP A 74 16.64 -29.55 6.26
C ASP A 74 17.09 -29.32 4.80
N THR A 75 16.41 -28.43 4.09
CA THR A 75 16.73 -28.12 2.69
C THR A 75 17.96 -27.21 2.56
N PHE A 76 18.14 -26.30 3.49
CA PHE A 76 19.21 -25.31 3.53
C PHE A 76 19.96 -25.39 4.86
N PRO A 77 20.92 -26.32 5.00
CA PRO A 77 21.68 -26.54 6.25
C PRO A 77 22.41 -25.30 6.78
N GLN A 78 22.67 -24.31 5.91
CA GLN A 78 23.28 -23.02 6.26
C GLN A 78 22.29 -22.04 6.93
N THR A 79 21.05 -22.45 7.22
CA THR A 79 20.09 -21.62 7.96
C THR A 79 20.67 -21.24 9.32
N GLU A 80 20.75 -19.95 9.59
CA GLU A 80 21.25 -19.37 10.82
C GLU A 80 20.11 -19.22 11.83
N GLU A 81 20.37 -19.60 13.08
CA GLU A 81 19.50 -19.35 14.22
C GLU A 81 20.04 -18.13 15.00
N LEU A 82 19.23 -17.10 15.16
CA LEU A 82 19.53 -15.88 15.90
C LEU A 82 18.74 -15.90 17.20
N SER A 83 19.38 -15.50 18.30
CA SER A 83 18.72 -15.35 19.60
C SER A 83 18.62 -13.88 19.97
N GLU A 84 17.41 -13.40 20.25
CA GLU A 84 17.18 -12.03 20.74
C GLU A 84 17.38 -11.95 22.26
N PRO A 85 17.67 -10.75 22.79
CA PRO A 85 17.55 -10.48 24.22
C PRO A 85 16.12 -10.83 24.68
N GLY A 86 15.99 -11.81 25.59
CA GLY A 86 14.69 -12.35 26.01
C GLY A 86 14.40 -13.77 25.53
N GLY A 87 15.34 -14.41 24.80
CA GLY A 87 15.28 -15.84 24.45
C GLY A 87 14.39 -16.19 23.25
N ARG A 88 13.83 -15.21 22.54
CA ARG A 88 13.08 -15.46 21.31
C ARG A 88 14.05 -15.84 20.20
N LYS A 89 13.75 -16.94 19.49
CA LYS A 89 14.56 -17.45 18.39
C LYS A 89 14.01 -16.95 17.06
N ARG A 90 14.94 -16.57 16.17
CA ARG A 90 14.65 -16.20 14.79
C ARG A 90 15.55 -16.98 13.84
N TRP A 91 15.12 -17.19 12.63
CA TRP A 91 15.87 -17.93 11.61
C TRP A 91 16.00 -17.09 10.35
N ARG A 92 17.20 -17.08 9.77
CA ARG A 92 17.47 -16.44 8.49
C ARG A 92 18.29 -17.33 7.57
N LEU A 93 18.19 -17.06 6.28
CA LEU A 93 19.08 -17.63 5.28
C LEU A 93 20.16 -16.62 4.90
N PRO A 94 21.45 -17.02 4.80
CA PRO A 94 22.48 -16.14 4.30
C PRO A 94 22.17 -15.61 2.88
N PRO A 95 22.66 -14.41 2.50
CA PRO A 95 22.50 -13.89 1.17
C PRO A 95 22.99 -14.86 0.09
N GLY A 96 22.23 -14.99 -1.01
CA GLY A 96 22.57 -15.87 -2.12
C GLY A 96 22.18 -17.36 -1.95
N THR A 97 21.69 -17.77 -0.77
CA THR A 97 21.29 -19.16 -0.49
C THR A 97 20.23 -19.68 -1.44
N THR A 98 19.21 -18.87 -1.73
CA THR A 98 18.10 -19.27 -2.61
C THR A 98 18.47 -19.27 -4.10
N GLY A 99 19.62 -18.69 -4.46
CA GLY A 99 20.18 -18.72 -5.82
C GLY A 99 19.12 -18.35 -6.88
N ARG A 100 18.87 -19.28 -7.81
CA ARG A 100 17.92 -19.09 -8.92
C ARG A 100 16.45 -19.03 -8.52
N LEU A 101 16.10 -19.39 -7.30
CA LEU A 101 14.71 -19.22 -6.79
C LEU A 101 14.32 -17.74 -6.67
N ALA A 102 15.32 -16.87 -6.58
CA ALA A 102 15.14 -15.41 -6.56
C ALA A 102 15.24 -14.75 -7.95
N ASP A 103 15.34 -15.54 -9.03
CA ASP A 103 15.37 -14.98 -10.38
C ASP A 103 14.03 -14.30 -10.69
N PRO A 104 14.06 -13.09 -11.28
CA PRO A 104 12.84 -12.39 -11.67
C PRO A 104 11.98 -13.20 -12.66
N THR A 105 10.67 -13.04 -12.54
CA THR A 105 9.68 -13.62 -13.44
C THR A 105 9.15 -12.56 -14.42
N VAL A 106 8.39 -12.98 -15.42
CA VAL A 106 7.70 -12.09 -16.36
C VAL A 106 6.67 -11.24 -15.60
N GLU A 107 5.98 -11.84 -14.65
CA GLU A 107 4.98 -11.18 -13.79
C GLU A 107 5.61 -10.07 -12.93
N ASP A 108 6.83 -10.26 -12.40
CA ASP A 108 7.53 -9.23 -11.63
C ASP A 108 7.78 -7.98 -12.49
N ILE A 109 8.21 -8.19 -13.74
CA ILE A 109 8.44 -7.11 -14.69
C ILE A 109 7.12 -6.41 -15.06
N ALA A 110 6.05 -7.17 -15.30
CA ALA A 110 4.73 -6.63 -15.63
C ALA A 110 4.15 -5.79 -14.48
N VAL A 111 4.27 -6.26 -13.23
CA VAL A 111 3.81 -5.51 -12.05
C VAL A 111 4.58 -4.20 -11.88
N LEU A 112 5.91 -4.21 -12.07
CA LEU A 112 6.72 -2.99 -12.01
C LEU A 112 6.33 -2.01 -13.12
N HIS A 113 6.12 -2.48 -14.34
CA HIS A 113 5.67 -1.66 -15.45
C HIS A 113 4.31 -1.02 -15.17
N ARG A 114 3.33 -1.81 -14.72
CA ARG A 114 2.01 -1.30 -14.34
C ARG A 114 2.10 -0.27 -13.22
N GLY A 115 2.95 -0.51 -12.23
CA GLY A 115 3.22 0.45 -11.16
C GLY A 115 3.81 1.77 -11.67
N ALA A 116 4.77 1.69 -12.60
CA ALA A 116 5.37 2.85 -13.25
C ALA A 116 4.34 3.65 -14.05
N GLU A 117 3.47 2.95 -14.80
CA GLU A 117 2.42 3.60 -15.58
C GLU A 117 1.38 4.31 -14.69
N LEU A 118 0.95 3.68 -13.60
CA LEU A 118 0.08 4.30 -12.60
C LEU A 118 0.72 5.53 -11.97
N ALA A 119 2.03 5.46 -11.64
CA ALA A 119 2.77 6.59 -11.10
C ALA A 119 2.87 7.74 -12.11
N ARG A 120 3.12 7.47 -13.41
CA ARG A 120 3.10 8.49 -14.46
C ARG A 120 1.73 9.16 -14.58
N GLN A 121 0.68 8.35 -14.54
CA GLN A 121 -0.69 8.88 -14.63
C GLN A 121 -1.08 9.74 -13.44
N SER A 122 -0.54 9.47 -12.25
CA SER A 122 -0.73 10.31 -11.07
C SER A 122 0.20 11.53 -11.00
N GLY A 123 1.09 11.71 -12.00
CA GLY A 123 2.07 12.80 -12.02
C GLY A 123 3.33 12.53 -11.17
N ASP A 124 3.46 11.36 -10.55
CA ASP A 124 4.66 10.97 -9.80
C ASP A 124 5.74 10.38 -10.71
N LYS A 125 6.35 11.27 -11.50
CA LYS A 125 7.43 10.89 -12.42
C LYS A 125 8.61 10.25 -11.71
N ALA A 126 8.97 10.72 -10.51
CA ALA A 126 10.11 10.20 -9.77
C ALA A 126 9.93 8.71 -9.39
N THR A 127 8.75 8.34 -8.92
CA THR A 127 8.43 6.94 -8.64
C THR A 127 8.38 6.11 -9.92
N ALA A 128 7.83 6.64 -11.02
CA ALA A 128 7.81 5.95 -12.30
C ALA A 128 9.22 5.62 -12.81
N ASP A 129 10.10 6.62 -12.87
CA ASP A 129 11.50 6.47 -13.31
C ASP A 129 12.28 5.48 -12.41
N HIS A 130 11.96 5.46 -11.11
CA HIS A 130 12.56 4.51 -10.16
C HIS A 130 12.12 3.07 -10.41
N LEU A 131 10.82 2.86 -10.68
CA LEU A 131 10.26 1.55 -10.99
C LEU A 131 10.79 1.02 -12.32
N ASP A 132 10.95 1.87 -13.33
CA ASP A 132 11.59 1.50 -14.61
C ASP A 132 13.05 1.07 -14.37
N THR A 133 13.81 1.86 -13.60
CA THR A 133 15.18 1.52 -13.24
C THR A 133 15.28 0.19 -12.52
N LEU A 134 14.34 -0.09 -11.62
CA LEU A 134 14.27 -1.37 -10.90
C LEU A 134 13.95 -2.52 -11.85
N SER A 135 13.01 -2.32 -12.77
CA SER A 135 12.70 -3.30 -13.83
C SER A 135 13.93 -3.64 -14.66
N ASP A 136 14.69 -2.63 -15.10
CA ASP A 136 15.93 -2.83 -15.87
C ASP A 136 17.00 -3.59 -15.07
N ARG A 137 17.16 -3.27 -13.78
CA ARG A 137 18.07 -4.00 -12.88
C ARG A 137 17.68 -5.47 -12.72
N LEU A 138 16.38 -5.75 -12.59
CA LEU A 138 15.90 -7.13 -12.51
C LEU A 138 16.11 -7.89 -13.81
N ARG A 139 15.83 -7.27 -14.97
CA ARG A 139 16.12 -7.85 -16.29
C ARG A 139 17.61 -8.14 -16.48
N ALA A 140 18.49 -7.24 -16.04
CA ALA A 140 19.93 -7.43 -16.13
C ALA A 140 20.43 -8.61 -15.28
N ARG A 141 19.73 -8.97 -14.21
CA ARG A 141 20.06 -10.14 -13.37
C ARG A 141 19.60 -11.47 -13.94
N MET A 142 18.71 -11.47 -14.94
CA MET A 142 18.27 -12.70 -15.58
C MET A 142 19.44 -13.33 -16.35
N PRO A 143 19.69 -14.65 -16.23
CA PRO A 143 20.66 -15.35 -17.07
C PRO A 143 20.33 -15.16 -18.55
N GLY A 144 21.36 -14.94 -19.39
CA GLY A 144 21.22 -14.65 -20.81
C GLY A 144 20.24 -15.57 -21.55
N PRO A 145 20.38 -16.92 -21.46
CA PRO A 145 19.45 -17.85 -22.13
C PRO A 145 18.00 -17.73 -21.63
N LYS A 146 17.80 -17.48 -20.32
CA LYS A 146 16.46 -17.29 -19.74
C LYS A 146 15.86 -15.98 -20.24
N ARG A 147 16.64 -14.88 -20.23
CA ARG A 147 16.21 -13.58 -20.72
C ARG A 147 15.77 -13.63 -22.19
N THR A 148 16.59 -14.21 -23.08
CA THR A 148 16.25 -14.35 -24.49
C THR A 148 14.95 -15.14 -24.71
N LYS A 149 14.69 -16.16 -23.89
CA LYS A 149 13.45 -16.95 -23.97
C LYS A 149 12.22 -16.17 -23.47
N LEU A 150 12.37 -15.34 -22.44
CA LEU A 150 11.26 -14.62 -21.81
C LEU A 150 10.99 -13.23 -22.42
N GLU A 151 11.94 -12.65 -23.15
CA GLU A 151 11.80 -11.30 -23.74
C GLU A 151 10.53 -11.15 -24.62
N PRO A 152 10.14 -12.13 -25.49
CA PRO A 152 8.90 -12.04 -26.23
C PRO A 152 7.66 -12.05 -25.33
N ASP A 153 7.67 -12.85 -24.25
CA ASP A 153 6.56 -12.93 -23.31
C ASP A 153 6.43 -11.63 -22.51
N ILE A 154 7.56 -11.04 -22.08
CA ILE A 154 7.60 -9.74 -21.44
C ILE A 154 7.01 -8.68 -22.38
N ALA A 155 7.46 -8.63 -23.64
CA ALA A 155 6.99 -7.65 -24.62
C ALA A 155 5.47 -7.78 -24.84
N ALA A 156 4.98 -9.02 -25.00
CA ALA A 156 3.55 -9.28 -25.20
C ALA A 156 2.70 -8.86 -24.00
N ILE A 157 3.15 -9.13 -22.77
CA ILE A 157 2.44 -8.72 -21.57
C ILE A 157 2.44 -7.18 -21.40
N LEU A 158 3.58 -6.52 -21.64
CA LEU A 158 3.66 -5.06 -21.57
C LEU A 158 2.79 -4.38 -22.63
N GLU A 159 2.65 -4.97 -23.81
CA GLU A 159 1.74 -4.48 -24.85
C GLU A 159 0.26 -4.71 -24.50
N ALA A 160 -0.04 -5.85 -23.85
CA ALA A 160 -1.40 -6.19 -23.44
C ALA A 160 -1.88 -5.45 -22.19
N ASP A 161 -0.95 -5.04 -21.30
CA ASP A 161 -1.25 -4.35 -20.05
C ASP A 161 -1.45 -2.85 -20.29
N GLY A 162 -2.70 -2.43 -20.44
CA GLY A 162 -3.08 -1.02 -20.51
C GLY A 162 -3.64 -0.50 -19.19
N VAL A 163 -3.29 0.73 -18.82
CA VAL A 163 -3.92 1.44 -17.70
C VAL A 163 -4.79 2.55 -18.28
N ALA A 164 -6.11 2.46 -18.06
CA ALA A 164 -7.03 3.48 -18.52
C ALA A 164 -6.78 4.81 -17.81
N LEU A 165 -6.65 5.87 -18.61
CA LEU A 165 -6.43 7.22 -18.11
C LEU A 165 -7.64 7.66 -17.28
N ARG A 166 -7.40 8.02 -16.02
CA ARG A 166 -8.43 8.64 -15.18
C ARG A 166 -8.25 10.15 -15.16
N PRO A 167 -9.31 10.94 -15.35
CA PRO A 167 -9.27 12.37 -15.13
C PRO A 167 -8.87 12.66 -13.68
N GLY A 168 -7.95 13.59 -13.51
CA GLY A 168 -7.48 13.98 -12.17
C GLY A 168 -6.32 14.98 -12.26
N PRO A 169 -5.97 15.60 -11.13
CA PRO A 169 -4.84 16.51 -11.09
C PRO A 169 -3.53 15.74 -11.34
N ARG A 170 -2.61 16.38 -12.06
CA ARG A 170 -1.26 15.87 -12.33
C ARG A 170 -0.28 16.95 -11.90
N GLU A 171 0.09 16.91 -10.63
CA GLU A 171 1.01 17.86 -10.04
C GLU A 171 2.40 17.22 -9.99
N GLY A 172 3.31 17.68 -10.85
CA GLY A 172 4.72 17.27 -10.80
C GLY A 172 5.39 17.91 -9.59
N ILE A 173 5.76 17.11 -8.59
CA ILE A 173 6.56 17.59 -7.46
C ILE A 173 8.04 17.45 -7.81
N PRO A 174 8.86 18.51 -7.63
CA PRO A 174 10.29 18.42 -7.87
C PRO A 174 10.93 17.29 -7.06
N THR A 175 11.77 16.48 -7.71
CA THR A 175 12.48 15.37 -7.07
C THR A 175 13.30 15.83 -5.87
N GLU A 176 13.85 17.03 -5.93
CA GLU A 176 14.61 17.64 -4.84
C GLU A 176 13.73 17.83 -3.60
N THR A 177 12.50 18.34 -3.75
CA THR A 177 11.52 18.49 -2.65
C THR A 177 11.25 17.14 -1.99
N LEU A 178 11.01 16.08 -2.78
CA LEU A 178 10.76 14.74 -2.25
C LEU A 178 11.98 14.18 -1.52
N ASN A 179 13.18 14.44 -2.01
CA ASN A 179 14.41 13.98 -1.37
C ASN A 179 14.65 14.69 -0.03
N ILE A 180 14.45 16.02 0.02
CA ILE A 180 14.55 16.80 1.27
C ILE A 180 13.55 16.27 2.30
N LEU A 181 12.30 16.02 1.90
CA LEU A 181 11.27 15.48 2.80
C LEU A 181 11.62 14.09 3.32
N ARG A 182 12.09 13.19 2.46
CA ARG A 182 12.53 11.85 2.88
C ARG A 182 13.71 11.94 3.86
N GLN A 183 14.67 12.81 3.56
CA GLN A 183 15.82 13.03 4.45
C GLN A 183 15.38 13.58 5.80
N ALA A 184 14.49 14.56 5.83
CA ALA A 184 13.97 15.15 7.06
C ALA A 184 13.22 14.11 7.92
N ILE A 185 12.38 13.27 7.30
CA ILE A 185 11.64 12.20 7.99
C ILE A 185 12.61 11.16 8.57
N LEU A 186 13.64 10.76 7.80
CA LEU A 186 14.62 9.76 8.24
C LEU A 186 15.54 10.30 9.33
N ALA A 187 15.95 11.56 9.23
CA ALA A 187 16.83 12.20 10.20
C ALA A 187 16.08 12.70 11.46
N GLY A 188 14.74 12.79 11.42
CA GLY A 188 13.96 13.35 12.53
C GLY A 188 14.28 14.82 12.76
N VAL A 189 14.26 15.65 11.72
CA VAL A 189 14.58 17.09 11.82
C VAL A 189 13.41 17.94 11.32
N TRP A 190 13.34 19.17 11.85
CA TRP A 190 12.42 20.17 11.35
C TRP A 190 12.78 20.61 9.94
N ILE A 191 11.77 21.06 9.19
CA ILE A 191 11.96 21.78 7.92
C ILE A 191 11.38 23.19 8.00
N GLU A 192 11.97 24.11 7.27
CA GLU A 192 11.42 25.41 6.98
C GLU A 192 10.88 25.46 5.55
N VAL A 193 9.66 25.95 5.40
CA VAL A 193 8.99 26.00 4.09
C VAL A 193 8.33 27.37 3.86
N ASP A 194 8.31 27.78 2.60
CA ASP A 194 7.36 28.78 2.11
C ASP A 194 6.24 28.00 1.44
N HIS A 195 5.04 28.08 1.99
CA HIS A 195 3.90 27.28 1.56
C HIS A 195 2.71 28.16 1.20
N ARG A 196 2.22 28.01 -0.02
CA ARG A 196 1.00 28.66 -0.49
C ARG A 196 -0.20 27.75 -0.28
N ALA A 197 -1.10 28.16 0.62
CA ALA A 197 -2.32 27.42 0.91
C ALA A 197 -3.25 27.47 -0.32
N ARG A 198 -3.60 26.30 -0.84
CA ARG A 198 -4.41 26.19 -2.05
C ARG A 198 -5.81 26.77 -1.92
N ALA A 199 -6.46 26.56 -0.76
CA ALA A 199 -7.84 26.99 -0.53
C ALA A 199 -7.98 28.53 -0.48
N THR A 200 -6.95 29.24 0.00
CA THR A 200 -6.98 30.68 0.26
C THR A 200 -6.02 31.48 -0.61
N GLY A 201 -5.05 30.83 -1.26
CA GLY A 201 -3.94 31.46 -1.96
C GLY A 201 -2.91 32.14 -1.04
N LEU A 202 -3.11 32.10 0.28
CA LEU A 202 -2.21 32.74 1.25
C LEU A 202 -0.85 32.06 1.29
N LEU A 203 0.21 32.84 1.24
CA LEU A 203 1.59 32.41 1.37
C LEU A 203 2.05 32.54 2.82
N SER A 204 2.37 31.43 3.44
CA SER A 204 3.07 31.36 4.71
C SER A 204 4.56 31.24 4.45
N ARG A 205 5.37 32.19 4.93
CA ARG A 205 6.82 32.19 4.78
C ARG A 205 7.49 31.65 6.03
N ASN A 206 8.61 30.93 5.84
CA ASN A 206 9.43 30.37 6.91
C ASN A 206 8.60 29.56 7.93
N ALA A 207 7.56 28.86 7.45
CA ALA A 207 6.76 28.02 8.32
C ALA A 207 7.59 26.80 8.75
N ARG A 208 7.67 26.55 10.06
CA ARG A 208 8.37 25.39 10.63
C ARG A 208 7.41 24.21 10.72
N LEU A 209 7.80 23.12 10.08
CA LEU A 209 7.04 21.89 10.05
C LEU A 209 7.90 20.72 10.54
N GLY A 210 7.33 19.88 11.42
CA GLY A 210 7.89 18.59 11.81
C GLY A 210 7.34 17.48 10.89
N PRO A 211 8.08 17.02 9.88
CA PRO A 211 7.57 16.08 8.90
C PRO A 211 7.35 14.70 9.50
N MET A 212 6.18 14.11 9.28
CA MET A 212 5.77 12.85 9.86
C MET A 212 5.58 11.76 8.82
N ALA A 213 4.92 12.06 7.70
CA ALA A 213 4.66 11.12 6.62
C ALA A 213 4.37 11.82 5.29
N MET A 214 4.61 11.12 4.19
CA MET A 214 4.13 11.52 2.86
C MET A 214 2.91 10.71 2.50
N LEU A 215 1.90 11.35 1.92
CA LEU A 215 0.62 10.76 1.58
C LEU A 215 0.29 11.04 0.10
N LEU A 216 -0.17 10.02 -0.60
CA LEU A 216 -0.75 10.14 -1.95
C LEU A 216 -2.26 9.99 -1.85
N GLY A 217 -3.01 11.00 -2.26
CA GLY A 217 -4.46 10.99 -2.26
C GLY A 217 -5.02 11.79 -3.42
N GLU A 218 -6.04 11.28 -4.11
CA GLU A 218 -6.71 11.91 -5.26
C GLU A 218 -5.75 12.43 -6.35
N GLY A 219 -4.67 11.69 -6.63
CA GLY A 219 -3.67 12.06 -7.62
C GLY A 219 -2.75 13.21 -7.20
N ARG A 220 -2.67 13.52 -5.92
CA ARG A 220 -1.83 14.57 -5.33
C ARG A 220 -0.97 14.06 -4.22
N GLN A 221 0.18 14.70 -4.05
CA GLN A 221 1.09 14.38 -2.96
C GLN A 221 0.97 15.40 -1.83
N TYR A 222 0.96 14.90 -0.61
CA TYR A 222 0.81 15.67 0.61
C TYR A 222 1.89 15.31 1.62
N LEU A 223 2.23 16.28 2.45
CA LEU A 223 2.99 16.08 3.68
C LEU A 223 2.03 16.10 4.87
N VAL A 224 2.07 15.05 5.68
CA VAL A 224 1.51 15.07 7.05
C VAL A 224 2.62 15.58 7.95
N ALA A 225 2.39 16.71 8.60
CA ALA A 225 3.40 17.33 9.45
C ALA A 225 2.78 18.03 10.67
N TYR A 226 3.52 18.03 11.77
CA TYR A 226 3.22 18.89 12.90
C TYR A 226 3.58 20.34 12.53
N SER A 227 2.63 21.22 12.63
CA SER A 227 2.82 22.67 12.40
C SER A 227 3.16 23.37 13.71
N GLU A 228 4.34 23.96 13.82
CA GLU A 228 4.75 24.71 15.01
C GLU A 228 3.80 25.87 15.33
N TRP A 229 3.32 26.56 14.29
CA TRP A 229 2.38 27.66 14.45
C TRP A 229 0.98 27.20 14.87
N ALA A 230 0.46 26.14 14.25
CA ALA A 230 -0.87 25.62 14.57
C ALA A 230 -0.88 24.76 15.83
N LYS A 231 0.27 24.31 16.28
CA LYS A 231 0.48 23.33 17.37
C LYS A 231 -0.36 22.06 17.19
N ASP A 232 -0.48 21.64 15.93
CA ASP A 232 -1.32 20.51 15.53
C ASP A 232 -0.75 19.81 14.30
N VAL A 233 -1.13 18.53 14.10
CA VAL A 233 -0.78 17.77 12.90
C VAL A 233 -1.71 18.17 11.76
N ARG A 234 -1.14 18.60 10.66
CA ARG A 234 -1.86 19.09 9.48
C ARG A 234 -1.37 18.47 8.18
N LEU A 235 -2.21 18.59 7.17
CA LEU A 235 -1.95 18.16 5.82
C LEU A 235 -1.53 19.35 4.95
N PHE A 236 -0.40 19.22 4.27
CA PHE A 236 0.14 20.24 3.37
C PHE A 236 0.27 19.68 1.97
N ALA A 237 -0.39 20.29 0.98
CA ALA A 237 -0.22 19.91 -0.42
C ALA A 237 1.20 20.26 -0.88
N LEU A 238 1.96 19.27 -1.38
CA LEU A 238 3.36 19.50 -1.79
C LEU A 238 3.50 20.49 -2.95
N ALA A 239 2.52 20.56 -3.84
CA ALA A 239 2.48 21.53 -4.93
C ALA A 239 2.42 23.00 -4.44
N GLY A 240 2.07 23.24 -3.18
CA GLY A 240 2.08 24.55 -2.56
C GLY A 240 3.45 24.95 -1.98
N PHE A 241 4.46 24.08 -2.01
CA PHE A 241 5.79 24.40 -1.47
C PHE A 241 6.59 25.20 -2.51
N GLU A 242 6.82 26.47 -2.22
CA GLU A 242 7.65 27.38 -3.05
C GLU A 242 9.13 27.30 -2.65
N ARG A 243 9.40 27.03 -1.37
CA ARG A 243 10.75 26.82 -0.82
C ARG A 243 10.68 25.74 0.27
N ILE A 244 11.72 24.94 0.34
CA ILE A 244 11.91 23.95 1.42
C ILE A 244 13.39 23.90 1.79
N ALA A 245 13.69 23.85 3.08
CA ALA A 245 15.04 23.68 3.60
C ALA A 245 15.02 22.78 4.85
N LEU A 246 16.06 21.98 5.01
CA LEU A 246 16.33 21.28 6.26
C LEU A 246 16.81 22.25 7.32
N THR A 247 16.47 21.99 8.57
CA THR A 247 17.06 22.67 9.71
C THR A 247 18.04 21.72 10.45
N GLU A 248 18.83 22.27 11.36
CA GLU A 248 19.70 21.47 12.25
C GLU A 248 18.93 20.98 13.48
N ASP A 249 17.75 21.52 13.73
CA ASP A 249 16.94 21.20 14.90
C ASP A 249 16.26 19.83 14.77
N THR A 250 16.40 18.99 15.79
CA THR A 250 15.71 17.69 15.84
C THR A 250 14.21 17.88 16.08
N PHE A 251 13.42 17.07 15.38
CA PHE A 251 11.98 16.94 15.57
C PHE A 251 11.67 15.57 16.19
N GLU A 252 11.24 15.58 17.44
CA GLU A 252 10.77 14.37 18.10
C GLU A 252 9.32 14.09 17.71
N ARG A 253 9.15 13.07 16.87
CA ARG A 253 7.81 12.59 16.53
C ARG A 253 7.17 11.98 17.79
N SER A 254 5.95 12.39 18.13
CA SER A 254 5.19 11.76 19.20
C SER A 254 5.03 10.26 18.96
N THR A 255 5.37 9.46 19.95
CA THR A 255 5.19 7.99 19.93
C THR A 255 3.70 7.59 19.92
N GLU A 256 2.81 8.51 20.31
CA GLU A 256 1.36 8.30 20.33
C GLU A 256 0.72 8.58 18.95
N PHE A 257 1.46 9.18 18.00
CA PHE A 257 0.91 9.45 16.68
C PHE A 257 0.90 8.19 15.82
N ASP A 258 -0.28 7.69 15.53
CA ASP A 258 -0.54 6.63 14.56
C ASP A 258 -1.09 7.23 13.26
N LEU A 259 -0.31 7.13 12.18
CA LEU A 259 -0.71 7.63 10.86
C LEU A 259 -1.96 6.91 10.34
N SER A 260 -2.07 5.61 10.56
CA SER A 260 -3.22 4.83 10.11
C SER A 260 -4.50 5.28 10.80
N ALA A 261 -4.46 5.40 12.11
CA ALA A 261 -5.59 5.92 12.90
C ALA A 261 -5.93 7.38 12.53
N TRP A 262 -4.92 8.21 12.27
CA TRP A 262 -5.12 9.59 11.84
C TRP A 262 -5.79 9.68 10.47
N MET A 263 -5.37 8.84 9.50
CA MET A 263 -5.99 8.75 8.18
C MET A 263 -7.42 8.21 8.22
N GLN A 264 -7.72 7.26 9.09
CA GLN A 264 -9.06 6.69 9.26
C GLN A 264 -10.10 7.69 9.81
N ARG A 265 -9.70 8.87 10.23
CA ARG A 265 -10.62 9.93 10.62
C ARG A 265 -11.29 10.63 9.43
N SER A 266 -10.81 10.41 8.22
CA SER A 266 -11.24 11.10 6.99
C SER A 266 -11.78 10.10 5.98
N PHE A 267 -12.85 10.48 5.28
CA PHE A 267 -13.34 9.74 4.11
C PHE A 267 -12.33 9.75 2.95
N GLY A 268 -11.66 10.87 2.73
CA GLY A 268 -10.57 11.01 1.78
C GLY A 268 -9.30 11.50 2.48
N ILE A 269 -8.93 12.75 2.22
CA ILE A 269 -7.71 13.36 2.77
C ILE A 269 -7.97 14.51 3.74
N TRP A 270 -9.16 15.13 3.70
CA TRP A 270 -9.49 16.32 4.49
C TRP A 270 -9.84 15.96 5.92
N GLN A 271 -9.08 16.51 6.85
CA GLN A 271 -9.32 16.31 8.29
C GLN A 271 -10.34 17.34 8.78
N GLU A 272 -11.55 16.88 9.05
CA GLU A 272 -12.70 17.65 9.51
C GLU A 272 -13.32 16.96 10.73
N ASP A 273 -14.43 17.50 11.24
CA ASP A 273 -15.23 16.85 12.28
C ASP A 273 -15.69 15.46 11.82
N ILE A 274 -15.68 14.52 12.76
CA ILE A 274 -16.01 13.13 12.49
C ILE A 274 -17.51 12.92 12.71
N TYR A 275 -18.15 12.22 11.77
CA TYR A 275 -19.58 11.89 11.82
C TYR A 275 -19.80 10.39 11.73
N ASP A 276 -20.90 9.93 12.32
CA ASP A 276 -21.45 8.61 12.07
C ASP A 276 -22.24 8.65 10.75
N VAL A 277 -21.65 8.07 9.72
CA VAL A 277 -22.17 8.12 8.35
C VAL A 277 -22.97 6.86 8.06
N VAL A 278 -24.16 7.05 7.50
CA VAL A 278 -25.02 5.96 7.04
C VAL A 278 -25.57 6.30 5.66
N TRP A 279 -25.24 5.49 4.69
CA TRP A 279 -25.77 5.55 3.33
C TRP A 279 -26.64 4.33 3.07
N ARG A 280 -27.68 4.49 2.27
CA ARG A 280 -28.51 3.38 1.77
C ARG A 280 -28.54 3.42 0.26
N PHE A 281 -28.07 2.38 -0.36
CA PHE A 281 -28.09 2.17 -1.81
C PHE A 281 -29.36 1.42 -2.20
N THR A 282 -29.95 1.78 -3.33
CA THR A 282 -31.13 1.07 -3.87
C THR A 282 -30.81 -0.39 -4.18
N PRO A 283 -31.83 -1.27 -4.31
CA PRO A 283 -31.60 -2.66 -4.71
C PRO A 283 -30.85 -2.80 -6.02
N GLU A 284 -31.03 -1.89 -6.97
CA GLU A 284 -30.37 -1.86 -8.27
C GLU A 284 -28.87 -1.53 -8.13
N ALA A 285 -28.51 -0.62 -7.22
CA ALA A 285 -27.13 -0.23 -6.99
C ALA A 285 -26.38 -1.12 -5.99
N ALA A 286 -27.09 -1.86 -5.16
CA ALA A 286 -26.50 -2.68 -4.08
C ALA A 286 -25.44 -3.68 -4.56
N PRO A 287 -25.58 -4.40 -5.69
CA PRO A 287 -24.55 -5.31 -6.18
C PRO A 287 -23.22 -4.62 -6.49
N GLU A 288 -23.28 -3.44 -7.13
CA GLU A 288 -22.09 -2.64 -7.43
C GLU A 288 -21.51 -2.00 -6.18
N ALA A 289 -22.33 -1.39 -5.33
CA ALA A 289 -21.91 -0.74 -4.09
C ALA A 289 -21.21 -1.71 -3.14
N ARG A 290 -21.60 -2.99 -3.12
CA ARG A 290 -20.95 -4.03 -2.31
C ARG A 290 -19.49 -4.28 -2.69
N LEU A 291 -19.11 -4.01 -3.93
CA LEU A 291 -17.74 -4.16 -4.42
C LEU A 291 -16.83 -2.97 -4.02
N TYR A 292 -17.42 -1.88 -3.53
CA TYR A 292 -16.68 -0.68 -3.15
C TYR A 292 -16.16 -0.75 -1.72
N LEU A 293 -14.92 -0.34 -1.55
CA LEU A 293 -14.38 0.05 -0.26
C LEU A 293 -14.55 1.58 -0.12
N PHE A 294 -15.61 2.01 0.53
CA PHE A 294 -15.88 3.42 0.79
C PHE A 294 -15.00 3.98 1.91
N HIS A 295 -14.81 3.16 2.94
CA HIS A 295 -13.97 3.50 4.09
C HIS A 295 -13.42 2.23 4.74
N SER A 296 -12.21 2.32 5.32
CA SER A 296 -11.54 1.16 5.96
C SER A 296 -12.30 0.57 7.14
N THR A 297 -13.18 1.36 7.77
CA THR A 297 -14.02 0.93 8.90
C THR A 297 -15.48 0.68 8.52
N GLN A 298 -15.77 0.51 7.21
CA GLN A 298 -17.15 0.32 6.77
C GLN A 298 -17.75 -1.00 7.24
N GLU A 299 -19.03 -0.92 7.58
CA GLU A 299 -19.90 -2.07 7.84
C GLU A 299 -20.99 -2.10 6.75
N LEU A 300 -21.18 -3.25 6.15
CA LEU A 300 -22.18 -3.48 5.10
C LEU A 300 -23.33 -4.33 5.68
N THR A 301 -24.57 -3.92 5.43
CA THR A 301 -25.77 -4.65 5.85
C THR A 301 -26.71 -4.79 4.66
N ASP A 302 -27.03 -6.02 4.29
CA ASP A 302 -28.08 -6.32 3.31
C ASP A 302 -29.45 -6.17 3.97
N GLU A 303 -30.30 -5.35 3.38
CA GLU A 303 -31.65 -5.11 3.87
C GLU A 303 -32.65 -6.10 3.22
N PRO A 304 -33.78 -6.39 3.88
CA PRO A 304 -34.77 -7.34 3.35
C PRO A 304 -35.40 -6.94 2.02
N ASP A 305 -35.38 -5.64 1.67
CA ASP A 305 -35.89 -5.09 0.41
C ASP A 305 -34.86 -5.16 -0.72
N GLY A 306 -33.70 -5.75 -0.48
CA GLY A 306 -32.59 -5.85 -1.43
C GLY A 306 -31.66 -4.61 -1.46
N SER A 307 -31.97 -3.55 -0.70
CA SER A 307 -31.08 -2.40 -0.59
C SER A 307 -29.86 -2.72 0.27
N LEU A 308 -28.77 -1.94 0.13
CA LEU A 308 -27.54 -2.07 0.90
C LEU A 308 -27.35 -0.86 1.82
N THR A 309 -27.21 -1.10 3.11
CA THR A 309 -26.80 -0.07 4.06
C THR A 309 -25.29 -0.14 4.30
N VAL A 310 -24.64 1.02 4.17
CA VAL A 310 -23.20 1.20 4.42
C VAL A 310 -23.05 2.14 5.62
N LYS A 311 -22.33 1.71 6.64
CA LYS A 311 -22.04 2.50 7.84
C LYS A 311 -20.54 2.63 8.03
N PHE A 312 -20.10 3.81 8.39
CA PHE A 312 -18.71 4.07 8.79
C PHE A 312 -18.63 5.37 9.58
N ARG A 313 -17.43 5.69 10.10
CA ARG A 313 -17.21 6.90 10.90
C ARG A 313 -16.06 7.69 10.33
N ALA A 314 -16.34 8.89 9.77
CA ALA A 314 -15.32 9.74 9.15
C ALA A 314 -15.76 11.21 9.04
N GLY A 315 -14.78 12.11 8.90
CA GLY A 315 -14.96 13.48 8.42
C GLY A 315 -14.88 13.55 6.89
N GLY A 316 -14.91 14.78 6.33
CA GLY A 316 -14.78 14.98 4.88
C GLY A 316 -16.11 15.05 4.14
N LEU A 317 -17.08 15.83 4.66
CA LEU A 317 -18.41 15.97 4.06
C LEU A 317 -18.39 16.35 2.60
N ARG A 318 -17.45 17.25 2.20
CA ARG A 318 -17.31 17.68 0.80
C ARG A 318 -16.87 16.54 -0.12
N GLU A 319 -15.92 15.73 0.31
CA GLU A 319 -15.43 14.58 -0.45
C GLU A 319 -16.51 13.51 -0.58
N MET A 320 -17.28 13.29 0.50
CA MET A 320 -18.45 12.41 0.47
C MET A 320 -19.48 12.88 -0.54
N CYS A 321 -19.81 14.20 -0.57
CA CYS A 321 -20.71 14.75 -1.58
C CYS A 321 -20.23 14.48 -3.00
N TRP A 322 -18.95 14.75 -3.29
CA TRP A 322 -18.39 14.49 -4.63
C TRP A 322 -18.44 13.02 -5.01
N HIS A 323 -18.15 12.15 -4.05
CA HIS A 323 -18.21 10.71 -4.28
C HIS A 323 -19.64 10.24 -4.56
N LEU A 324 -20.62 10.71 -3.77
CA LEU A 324 -22.01 10.30 -3.87
C LEU A 324 -22.69 10.80 -5.16
N LEU A 325 -22.25 11.91 -5.75
CA LEU A 325 -22.76 12.38 -7.04
C LEU A 325 -22.61 11.36 -8.17
N ARG A 326 -21.65 10.45 -8.08
CA ARG A 326 -21.47 9.36 -9.06
C ARG A 326 -22.62 8.35 -9.06
N TRP A 327 -23.31 8.24 -7.91
CA TRP A 327 -24.41 7.29 -7.71
C TRP A 327 -25.77 7.91 -8.05
N GLY A 328 -25.83 9.23 -8.26
CA GLY A 328 -27.06 9.94 -8.61
C GLY A 328 -28.16 9.73 -7.55
N ASP A 329 -29.33 9.28 -8.02
CA ASP A 329 -30.50 9.00 -7.20
C ASP A 329 -30.51 7.60 -6.56
N GLN A 330 -29.48 6.79 -6.87
CA GLN A 330 -29.36 5.41 -6.38
C GLN A 330 -28.83 5.31 -4.94
N VAL A 331 -28.53 6.42 -4.30
CA VAL A 331 -28.05 6.46 -2.91
C VAL A 331 -28.76 7.51 -2.10
N LYS A 332 -29.15 7.15 -0.87
CA LYS A 332 -29.73 8.07 0.12
C LYS A 332 -28.78 8.25 1.29
N ILE A 333 -28.56 9.49 1.70
CA ILE A 333 -27.83 9.86 2.92
C ILE A 333 -28.81 9.74 4.09
N ILE A 334 -28.67 8.73 4.92
CA ILE A 334 -29.49 8.53 6.12
C ILE A 334 -28.93 9.39 7.28
N SER A 335 -27.62 9.39 7.45
CA SER A 335 -26.88 10.17 8.45
C SER A 335 -25.53 10.59 7.90
N PRO A 336 -24.96 11.72 8.32
CA PRO A 336 -25.53 12.76 9.19
C PRO A 336 -26.42 13.76 8.43
N ALA A 337 -27.24 14.53 9.16
CA ALA A 337 -28.02 15.62 8.57
C ALA A 337 -27.11 16.64 7.85
N ALA A 338 -25.97 17.00 8.45
CA ALA A 338 -25.00 17.92 7.87
C ALA A 338 -24.52 17.50 6.46
N LEU A 339 -24.38 16.18 6.20
CA LEU A 339 -24.02 15.69 4.87
C LEU A 339 -25.17 15.87 3.86
N ARG A 340 -26.43 15.65 4.29
CA ARG A 340 -27.61 15.91 3.44
C ARG A 340 -27.71 17.38 3.07
N ASP A 341 -27.53 18.26 4.06
CA ASP A 341 -27.61 19.72 3.86
C ASP A 341 -26.49 20.20 2.90
N ALA A 342 -25.26 19.68 3.09
CA ALA A 342 -24.14 19.95 2.19
C ALA A 342 -24.41 19.45 0.76
N MET A 343 -25.02 18.28 0.61
CA MET A 343 -25.40 17.73 -0.70
C MET A 343 -26.45 18.59 -1.39
N VAL A 344 -27.51 18.99 -0.65
CA VAL A 344 -28.58 19.86 -1.20
C VAL A 344 -28.01 21.20 -1.64
N ASP A 345 -27.15 21.84 -0.83
CA ASP A 345 -26.48 23.09 -1.20
C ASP A 345 -25.62 22.90 -2.44
N HIS A 346 -24.88 21.80 -2.55
CA HIS A 346 -24.06 21.49 -3.71
C HIS A 346 -24.92 21.31 -4.98
N LEU A 347 -26.00 20.54 -4.90
CA LEU A 347 -26.93 20.33 -6.02
C LEU A 347 -27.57 21.64 -6.49
N ASN A 348 -27.96 22.52 -5.57
CA ASN A 348 -28.50 23.83 -5.90
C ASN A 348 -27.48 24.71 -6.63
N LYS A 349 -26.20 24.65 -6.24
CA LYS A 349 -25.12 25.36 -6.95
C LYS A 349 -24.88 24.80 -8.35
N VAL A 350 -24.91 23.48 -8.49
CA VAL A 350 -24.78 22.81 -9.78
C VAL A 350 -25.97 23.18 -10.69
N GLN A 351 -27.21 23.10 -10.18
CA GLN A 351 -28.38 23.48 -10.96
C GLN A 351 -28.30 24.91 -11.48
N LYS A 352 -27.91 25.88 -10.63
CA LYS A 352 -27.71 27.29 -11.04
C LYS A 352 -26.65 27.48 -12.11
N ALA A 353 -25.64 26.61 -12.16
CA ALA A 353 -24.56 26.72 -13.17
C ALA A 353 -25.01 26.24 -14.56
N TYR A 354 -26.09 25.44 -14.64
CA TYR A 354 -26.64 24.89 -15.89
C TYR A 354 -28.01 25.47 -16.28
N SER A 355 -28.56 26.38 -15.49
CA SER A 355 -29.79 27.14 -15.77
C SER A 355 -29.44 28.49 -16.39
#